data_3e780acc067e32ca45000dd9426ec8f9
#
_entry.id   3e780acc067e32ca45000dd9426ec8f9
#
_cell.length_a   1.000
_cell.length_b   1.000
_cell.length_c   1.000
_cell.angle_alpha   90.00
_cell.angle_beta   90.00
_cell.angle_gamma   90.00
#
_symmetry.space_group_name_H-M   'P 1'
#
loop_
_entity.id
_entity.type
_entity.pdbx_description
1 polymer ?
#
loop_
_entity_poly.entity_id
_entity_poly.type
_entity_poly.pdbx_seq_one_letter_code
_entity_poly.pdbx_strand_id
1 'polypeptide(L)'
;MSIFDQTIKRRCTNSVKWDAMEKVYGLNDASDILPMWVADMDFPAPIAVSKALQQHAEHTIFGYSYMSEEAIQSIVDWQSTRHDWHIEKEAILFCNGVVAALANCIVALTNPGDKVLISPPVYPPFFNIPKSNGREVVSCPLIEKDGLFVYDFEAFEQSLAQDVKAYILCNPHNPGGYVWDEATLKEIVRLCAKYDVIIISDEIHADLMINGDKHIPLAKVAGDEINRIVTCMAPTKTFNLAGIQVSYMIVTDKKKRLKLEAINMASGQGSLNTFASVALHAAYTEGAPWLDELLPYISANMDYVKTELEQIPGIRVTIPQSTYLIWIDYRELALEEKEIMNRLLEIGKLALEPGTKYGEEGRGFLRMNVACSFDTVKDGVERFKKVFAQ
;
A
#
# COMPACT_ATOMS: atom_id res chain seq x y z
N MET A 1 21.69 14.49 13.78
CA MET A 1 20.49 13.75 14.25
C MET A 1 19.46 13.90 13.15
N SER A 2 19.04 12.80 12.54
CA SER A 2 18.02 12.82 11.48
C SER A 2 16.66 13.24 12.06
N ILE A 3 15.79 13.82 11.22
CA ILE A 3 14.40 14.09 11.63
C ILE A 3 13.66 12.78 11.95
N PHE A 4 14.12 11.65 11.43
CA PHE A 4 13.55 10.32 11.64
C PHE A 4 13.95 9.69 12.99
N ASP A 5 14.94 10.24 13.70
CA ASP A 5 15.30 9.80 15.06
C ASP A 5 14.29 10.28 16.12
N GLN A 6 13.41 11.21 15.76
CA GLN A 6 12.47 11.80 16.70
C GLN A 6 11.31 10.84 16.99
N THR A 7 11.07 10.57 18.26
CA THR A 7 9.87 9.85 18.69
C THR A 7 8.73 10.84 18.92
N ILE A 8 7.71 10.77 18.08
CA ILE A 8 6.52 11.63 18.17
C ILE A 8 5.43 10.89 18.93
N LYS A 9 4.89 11.54 19.97
CA LYS A 9 3.75 10.99 20.71
C LYS A 9 2.50 11.00 19.84
N ARG A 10 1.94 9.81 19.56
CA ARG A 10 0.73 9.63 18.74
C ARG A 10 -0.48 9.12 19.53
N ARG A 11 -0.33 8.78 20.80
CA ARG A 11 -1.47 8.43 21.68
C ARG A 11 -2.32 9.65 21.97
N CYS A 12 -3.62 9.46 22.07
CA CYS A 12 -4.63 10.50 22.27
C CYS A 12 -4.70 11.52 21.11
N THR A 13 -4.43 11.06 19.88
CA THR A 13 -4.54 11.85 18.65
C THR A 13 -5.58 11.30 17.69
N ASN A 14 -6.38 10.33 18.11
CA ASN A 14 -7.31 9.55 17.30
C ASN A 14 -6.60 8.71 16.21
N SER A 15 -5.34 8.36 16.43
CA SER A 15 -4.58 7.50 15.55
C SER A 15 -5.12 6.07 15.59
N VAL A 16 -5.54 5.52 14.45
CA VAL A 16 -5.98 4.12 14.36
C VAL A 16 -4.87 3.18 14.87
N LYS A 17 -3.63 3.43 14.49
CA LYS A 17 -2.47 2.63 14.88
C LYS A 17 -2.27 2.60 16.40
N TRP A 18 -2.41 3.76 17.06
CA TRP A 18 -2.08 3.93 18.48
C TRP A 18 -3.29 3.87 19.41
N ASP A 19 -4.45 4.34 18.98
CA ASP A 19 -5.61 4.55 19.86
C ASP A 19 -6.74 3.54 19.63
N ALA A 20 -6.69 2.73 18.54
CA ALA A 20 -7.74 1.75 18.24
C ALA A 20 -7.38 0.30 18.63
N MET A 21 -6.22 0.05 19.24
CA MET A 21 -5.74 -1.31 19.54
C MET A 21 -6.67 -2.10 20.47
N GLU A 22 -7.22 -1.46 21.50
CA GLU A 22 -8.17 -2.11 22.42
C GLU A 22 -9.35 -2.70 21.64
N LYS A 23 -9.92 -1.92 20.74
CA LYS A 23 -11.05 -2.35 19.90
C LYS A 23 -10.67 -3.42 18.88
N VAL A 24 -9.50 -3.25 18.24
CA VAL A 24 -9.06 -4.14 17.15
C VAL A 24 -8.62 -5.50 17.66
N TYR A 25 -7.90 -5.54 18.77
CA TYR A 25 -7.36 -6.78 19.35
C TYR A 25 -8.20 -7.32 20.54
N GLY A 26 -9.32 -6.64 20.88
CA GLY A 26 -10.20 -7.07 21.97
C GLY A 26 -9.57 -6.97 23.36
N LEU A 27 -8.71 -5.97 23.59
CA LEU A 27 -7.96 -5.77 24.81
C LEU A 27 -8.70 -4.84 25.77
N ASN A 28 -8.53 -5.06 27.08
CA ASN A 28 -9.06 -4.15 28.12
C ASN A 28 -8.17 -2.91 28.30
N ASP A 29 -6.86 -3.06 28.07
CA ASP A 29 -5.87 -1.99 28.13
C ASP A 29 -4.74 -2.28 27.13
N ALA A 30 -4.42 -1.30 26.31
CA ALA A 30 -3.34 -1.35 25.33
C ALA A 30 -2.26 -0.27 25.59
N SER A 31 -2.24 0.31 26.78
CA SER A 31 -1.37 1.45 27.11
C SER A 31 0.14 1.11 27.02
N ASP A 32 0.52 -0.13 27.32
CA ASP A 32 1.88 -0.66 27.30
C ASP A 32 2.26 -1.40 26.02
N ILE A 33 1.31 -1.52 25.07
CA ILE A 33 1.54 -2.24 23.82
C ILE A 33 2.14 -1.30 22.78
N LEU A 34 3.22 -1.73 22.14
CA LEU A 34 3.86 -1.05 21.02
C LEU A 34 3.16 -1.45 19.70
N PRO A 35 2.57 -0.52 18.94
CA PRO A 35 1.93 -0.85 17.68
C PRO A 35 2.91 -0.78 16.50
N MET A 36 3.11 -1.91 15.83
CA MET A 36 3.84 -2.00 14.56
C MET A 36 3.00 -2.71 13.48
N TRP A 37 1.68 -2.47 13.46
CA TRP A 37 0.70 -3.18 12.63
C TRP A 37 0.14 -2.36 11.46
N VAL A 38 -0.31 -1.12 11.67
CA VAL A 38 -0.90 -0.28 10.61
C VAL A 38 0.19 0.24 9.67
N ALA A 39 -0.10 0.25 8.38
CA ALA A 39 0.78 0.79 7.35
C ALA A 39 0.65 2.32 7.23
N ASP A 40 0.94 3.03 8.31
CA ASP A 40 1.29 4.45 8.37
C ASP A 40 2.62 4.63 9.11
N MET A 41 3.31 5.75 8.91
CA MET A 41 4.61 5.98 9.52
C MET A 41 4.45 6.72 10.85
N ASP A 42 5.43 6.57 11.75
CA ASP A 42 5.56 7.38 12.97
C ASP A 42 6.52 8.58 12.77
N PHE A 43 6.84 8.91 11.53
CA PHE A 43 7.63 10.07 11.13
C PHE A 43 6.76 11.27 10.81
N PRO A 44 7.26 12.52 11.04
CA PRO A 44 6.57 13.70 10.55
C PRO A 44 6.54 13.69 9.01
N ALA A 45 5.46 14.21 8.43
CA ALA A 45 5.42 14.49 7.00
C ALA A 45 6.51 15.51 6.61
N PRO A 46 6.86 15.62 5.31
CA PRO A 46 7.79 16.64 4.85
C PRO A 46 7.41 18.03 5.36
N ILE A 47 8.39 18.83 5.79
CA ILE A 47 8.15 20.16 6.36
C ILE A 47 7.43 21.09 5.37
N ALA A 48 7.68 20.93 4.07
CA ALA A 48 6.99 21.69 3.02
C ALA A 48 5.48 21.44 3.05
N VAL A 49 5.07 20.18 3.20
CA VAL A 49 3.65 19.82 3.31
C VAL A 49 3.02 20.44 4.56
N SER A 50 3.67 20.32 5.72
CA SER A 50 3.16 20.88 6.97
C SER A 50 3.01 22.40 6.90
N LYS A 51 3.99 23.10 6.32
CA LYS A 51 3.94 24.56 6.10
C LYS A 51 2.81 24.96 5.14
N ALA A 52 2.67 24.25 4.02
CA ALA A 52 1.62 24.53 3.05
C ALA A 52 0.21 24.35 3.65
N LEU A 53 0.01 23.29 4.44
CA LEU A 53 -1.26 23.07 5.16
C LEU A 53 -1.54 24.15 6.21
N GLN A 54 -0.53 24.58 6.97
CA GLN A 54 -0.67 25.67 7.96
C GLN A 54 -1.05 26.97 7.26
N GLN A 55 -0.33 27.34 6.21
CA GLN A 55 -0.62 28.55 5.43
C GLN A 55 -2.03 28.51 4.82
N HIS A 56 -2.47 27.36 4.32
CA HIS A 56 -3.82 27.21 3.79
C HIS A 56 -4.89 27.36 4.90
N ALA A 57 -4.62 26.85 6.10
CA ALA A 57 -5.53 26.98 7.25
C ALA A 57 -5.67 28.44 7.75
N GLU A 58 -4.63 29.28 7.58
CA GLU A 58 -4.66 30.71 7.95
C GLU A 58 -5.69 31.51 7.14
N HIS A 59 -6.08 31.01 5.95
CA HIS A 59 -7.12 31.65 5.14
C HIS A 59 -8.52 31.60 5.80
N THR A 60 -8.77 30.65 6.70
CA THR A 60 -10.00 30.50 7.53
C THR A 60 -11.32 30.29 6.79
N ILE A 61 -11.34 30.27 5.44
CA ILE A 61 -12.53 30.00 4.62
C ILE A 61 -12.31 28.66 3.92
N PHE A 62 -13.07 27.63 4.34
CA PHE A 62 -12.99 26.27 3.83
C PHE A 62 -14.15 25.98 2.87
N GLY A 63 -14.21 26.77 1.78
CA GLY A 63 -15.22 26.65 0.75
C GLY A 63 -14.95 25.49 -0.20
N TYR A 64 -15.78 25.35 -1.24
CA TYR A 64 -15.54 24.38 -2.32
C TYR A 64 -14.24 24.70 -3.04
N SER A 65 -13.44 23.67 -3.27
CA SER A 65 -12.14 23.77 -3.92
C SER A 65 -12.05 22.79 -5.11
N TYR A 66 -11.10 23.02 -5.96
CA TYR A 66 -10.77 22.16 -7.10
C TYR A 66 -9.27 21.88 -7.10
N MET A 67 -8.84 20.85 -7.82
CA MET A 67 -7.42 20.56 -8.01
C MET A 67 -6.83 21.60 -8.96
N SER A 68 -5.81 22.35 -8.50
CA SER A 68 -5.19 23.37 -9.30
C SER A 68 -4.37 22.79 -10.47
N GLU A 69 -4.17 23.58 -11.52
CA GLU A 69 -3.34 23.17 -12.66
C GLU A 69 -1.89 22.87 -12.24
N GLU A 70 -1.37 23.61 -11.26
CA GLU A 70 -0.03 23.40 -10.72
C GLU A 70 0.04 22.08 -9.98
N ALA A 71 -1.00 21.70 -9.21
CA ALA A 71 -1.05 20.42 -8.53
C ALA A 71 -1.17 19.26 -9.54
N ILE A 72 -1.94 19.42 -10.62
CA ILE A 72 -2.01 18.43 -11.70
C ILE A 72 -0.65 18.31 -12.39
N GLN A 73 0.01 19.43 -12.68
CA GLN A 73 1.33 19.43 -13.30
C GLN A 73 2.36 18.74 -12.40
N SER A 74 2.30 18.95 -11.07
CA SER A 74 3.24 18.29 -10.14
C SER A 74 3.12 16.75 -10.17
N ILE A 75 1.94 16.20 -10.48
CA ILE A 75 1.77 14.75 -10.71
C ILE A 75 2.50 14.33 -11.98
N VAL A 76 2.30 15.07 -13.08
CA VAL A 76 2.95 14.76 -14.37
C VAL A 76 4.47 14.80 -14.22
N ASP A 77 4.99 15.84 -13.57
CA ASP A 77 6.42 16.02 -13.34
C ASP A 77 7.00 14.92 -12.43
N TRP A 78 6.26 14.52 -11.38
CA TRP A 78 6.65 13.44 -10.48
C TRP A 78 6.73 12.10 -11.22
N GLN A 79 5.70 11.75 -12.02
CA GLN A 79 5.70 10.51 -12.79
C GLN A 79 6.85 10.48 -13.82
N SER A 80 7.11 11.61 -14.47
CA SER A 80 8.20 11.73 -15.43
C SER A 80 9.57 11.60 -14.76
N THR A 81 9.81 12.30 -13.66
CA THR A 81 11.14 12.36 -13.02
C THR A 81 11.44 11.14 -12.16
N ARG A 82 10.43 10.62 -11.42
CA ARG A 82 10.63 9.53 -10.47
C ARG A 82 10.52 8.15 -11.11
N HIS A 83 9.57 7.99 -12.07
CA HIS A 83 9.25 6.70 -12.69
C HIS A 83 9.59 6.63 -14.18
N ASP A 84 10.15 7.72 -14.77
CA ASP A 84 10.43 7.81 -16.20
C ASP A 84 9.17 7.42 -17.03
N TRP A 85 8.02 7.96 -16.59
CA TRP A 85 6.72 7.69 -17.19
C TRP A 85 6.00 8.99 -17.55
N HIS A 86 5.83 9.24 -18.85
CA HIS A 86 5.14 10.42 -19.36
C HIS A 86 3.63 10.15 -19.41
N ILE A 87 2.87 10.99 -18.77
CA ILE A 87 1.40 10.91 -18.70
C ILE A 87 0.78 12.24 -19.13
N GLU A 88 -0.42 12.16 -19.72
CA GLU A 88 -1.19 13.35 -20.07
C GLU A 88 -2.06 13.79 -18.89
N LYS A 89 -2.20 15.11 -18.69
CA LYS A 89 -3.04 15.67 -17.61
C LYS A 89 -4.49 15.17 -17.66
N GLU A 90 -5.02 15.05 -18.86
CA GLU A 90 -6.38 14.58 -19.15
C GLU A 90 -6.60 13.11 -18.77
N ALA A 91 -5.52 12.34 -18.57
CA ALA A 91 -5.61 10.96 -18.10
C ALA A 91 -5.81 10.86 -16.59
N ILE A 92 -5.65 11.96 -15.84
CA ILE A 92 -5.69 11.97 -14.38
C ILE A 92 -7.12 12.19 -13.89
N LEU A 93 -7.59 11.29 -13.02
CA LEU A 93 -8.84 11.40 -12.27
C LEU A 93 -8.56 11.33 -10.76
N PHE A 94 -9.17 12.21 -9.98
CA PHE A 94 -8.97 12.26 -8.52
C PHE A 94 -9.97 11.41 -7.76
N CYS A 95 -9.55 10.93 -6.56
CA CYS A 95 -10.38 10.15 -5.66
C CYS A 95 -9.94 10.33 -4.20
N ASN A 96 -10.86 10.10 -3.24
CA ASN A 96 -10.62 10.24 -1.81
C ASN A 96 -9.90 8.99 -1.24
N GLY A 97 -8.68 8.71 -1.72
CA GLY A 97 -7.86 7.57 -1.34
C GLY A 97 -7.98 6.38 -2.30
N VAL A 98 -6.92 5.54 -2.35
CA VAL A 98 -6.80 4.43 -3.32
C VAL A 98 -7.87 3.36 -3.10
N VAL A 99 -8.28 3.09 -1.86
CA VAL A 99 -9.37 2.12 -1.59
C VAL A 99 -10.68 2.56 -2.24
N ALA A 100 -10.99 3.87 -2.21
CA ALA A 100 -12.14 4.44 -2.91
C ALA A 100 -11.96 4.37 -4.43
N ALA A 101 -10.75 4.63 -4.94
CA ALA A 101 -10.42 4.51 -6.36
C ALA A 101 -10.64 3.07 -6.87
N LEU A 102 -10.16 2.07 -6.12
CA LEU A 102 -10.38 0.65 -6.44
C LEU A 102 -11.87 0.29 -6.47
N ALA A 103 -12.64 0.76 -5.47
CA ALA A 103 -14.08 0.52 -5.43
C ALA A 103 -14.80 1.15 -6.64
N ASN A 104 -14.44 2.38 -7.01
CA ASN A 104 -15.00 3.05 -8.16
C ASN A 104 -14.61 2.36 -9.48
N CYS A 105 -13.38 1.83 -9.59
CA CYS A 105 -12.98 1.00 -10.74
C CYS A 105 -13.84 -0.26 -10.86
N ILE A 106 -14.05 -0.97 -9.77
CA ILE A 106 -14.89 -2.19 -9.75
C ILE A 106 -16.32 -1.86 -10.18
N VAL A 107 -16.90 -0.78 -9.64
CA VAL A 107 -18.29 -0.40 -9.97
C VAL A 107 -18.43 0.11 -11.42
N ALA A 108 -17.48 0.91 -11.90
CA ALA A 108 -17.54 1.53 -13.21
C ALA A 108 -17.25 0.57 -14.37
N LEU A 109 -16.38 -0.43 -14.13
CA LEU A 109 -15.79 -1.25 -15.19
C LEU A 109 -16.27 -2.70 -15.20
N THR A 110 -17.05 -3.10 -14.20
CA THR A 110 -17.66 -4.44 -14.10
C THR A 110 -19.13 -4.35 -13.71
N ASN A 111 -19.87 -5.45 -13.81
CA ASN A 111 -21.26 -5.54 -13.39
C ASN A 111 -21.43 -6.45 -12.15
N PRO A 112 -22.52 -6.32 -11.37
CA PRO A 112 -22.83 -7.30 -10.34
C PRO A 112 -22.87 -8.72 -10.91
N GLY A 113 -22.25 -9.68 -10.20
CA GLY A 113 -22.06 -11.06 -10.65
C GLY A 113 -20.80 -11.31 -11.49
N ASP A 114 -20.13 -10.26 -12.00
CA ASP A 114 -18.87 -10.43 -12.70
C ASP A 114 -17.77 -10.93 -11.76
N LYS A 115 -16.79 -11.65 -12.31
CA LYS A 115 -15.64 -12.19 -11.60
C LYS A 115 -14.46 -11.23 -11.63
N VAL A 116 -13.86 -11.04 -10.45
CA VAL A 116 -12.65 -10.23 -10.24
C VAL A 116 -11.55 -11.12 -9.71
N LEU A 117 -10.43 -11.17 -10.42
CA LEU A 117 -9.25 -11.96 -10.06
C LEU A 117 -8.36 -11.18 -9.09
N ILE A 118 -7.81 -11.88 -8.11
CA ILE A 118 -6.77 -11.40 -7.20
C ILE A 118 -5.71 -12.49 -6.99
N SER A 119 -4.51 -12.10 -6.56
CA SER A 119 -3.39 -13.02 -6.32
C SER A 119 -2.90 -12.92 -4.87
N PRO A 120 -3.50 -13.70 -3.92
CA PRO A 120 -3.05 -13.71 -2.53
C PRO A 120 -1.70 -14.45 -2.34
N PRO A 121 -0.99 -14.18 -1.21
CA PRO A 121 -1.40 -13.28 -0.13
C PRO A 121 -1.39 -11.83 -0.61
N VAL A 122 -2.46 -11.07 -0.38
CA VAL A 122 -2.58 -9.71 -0.90
C VAL A 122 -3.43 -8.82 0.02
N TYR A 123 -3.33 -7.53 -0.17
CA TYR A 123 -4.00 -6.50 0.63
C TYR A 123 -5.51 -6.79 0.83
N PRO A 124 -6.01 -6.86 2.09
CA PRO A 124 -7.36 -7.32 2.41
C PRO A 124 -8.50 -6.65 1.65
N PRO A 125 -8.46 -5.34 1.34
CA PRO A 125 -9.48 -4.70 0.52
C PRO A 125 -9.68 -5.31 -0.87
N PHE A 126 -8.69 -6.00 -1.45
CA PHE A 126 -8.86 -6.68 -2.74
C PHE A 126 -9.88 -7.82 -2.68
N PHE A 127 -10.03 -8.46 -1.52
CA PHE A 127 -11.09 -9.45 -1.26
C PHE A 127 -12.43 -8.78 -1.01
N ASN A 128 -12.42 -7.69 -0.21
CA ASN A 128 -13.64 -7.12 0.34
C ASN A 128 -14.35 -6.18 -0.66
N ILE A 129 -13.59 -5.38 -1.42
CA ILE A 129 -14.16 -4.40 -2.36
C ILE A 129 -15.05 -5.09 -3.42
N PRO A 130 -14.58 -6.11 -4.16
CA PRO A 130 -15.43 -6.79 -5.14
C PRO A 130 -16.66 -7.42 -4.49
N LYS A 131 -16.49 -8.16 -3.38
CA LYS A 131 -17.60 -8.82 -2.66
C LYS A 131 -18.66 -7.83 -2.17
N SER A 132 -18.23 -6.72 -1.55
CA SER A 132 -19.15 -5.68 -1.03
C SER A 132 -19.89 -4.96 -2.15
N ASN A 133 -19.40 -5.02 -3.38
CA ASN A 133 -20.04 -4.46 -4.56
C ASN A 133 -20.73 -5.52 -5.43
N GLY A 134 -21.01 -6.71 -4.91
CA GLY A 134 -21.74 -7.78 -5.60
C GLY A 134 -20.99 -8.50 -6.71
N ARG A 135 -19.64 -8.48 -6.69
CA ARG A 135 -18.78 -9.23 -7.62
C ARG A 135 -18.27 -10.49 -6.95
N GLU A 136 -17.97 -11.50 -7.75
CA GLU A 136 -17.33 -12.72 -7.29
C GLU A 136 -15.80 -12.56 -7.30
N VAL A 137 -15.14 -13.04 -6.24
CA VAL A 137 -13.68 -13.06 -6.19
C VAL A 137 -13.17 -14.41 -6.66
N VAL A 138 -12.36 -14.38 -7.71
CA VAL A 138 -11.53 -15.52 -8.14
C VAL A 138 -10.15 -15.34 -7.53
N SER A 139 -9.65 -16.36 -6.85
CA SER A 139 -8.33 -16.35 -6.23
C SER A 139 -7.37 -17.19 -7.07
N CYS A 140 -6.25 -16.58 -7.47
CA CYS A 140 -5.09 -17.27 -8.03
C CYS A 140 -3.89 -17.00 -7.13
N PRO A 141 -3.62 -17.89 -6.15
CA PRO A 141 -2.55 -17.69 -5.20
C PRO A 141 -1.19 -17.55 -5.88
N LEU A 142 -0.37 -16.64 -5.34
CA LEU A 142 1.05 -16.64 -5.61
C LEU A 142 1.69 -17.88 -5.00
N ILE A 143 2.73 -18.40 -5.63
CA ILE A 143 3.49 -19.53 -5.11
C ILE A 143 4.78 -19.03 -4.45
N GLU A 144 5.14 -19.64 -3.33
CA GLU A 144 6.41 -19.34 -2.69
C GLU A 144 7.54 -20.11 -3.38
N LYS A 145 8.58 -19.39 -3.76
CA LYS A 145 9.80 -19.97 -4.31
C LYS A 145 11.01 -19.25 -3.69
N ASP A 146 11.84 -19.99 -2.99
CA ASP A 146 13.07 -19.47 -2.35
C ASP A 146 12.81 -18.27 -1.40
N GLY A 147 11.69 -18.30 -0.67
CA GLY A 147 11.28 -17.24 0.26
C GLY A 147 10.62 -16.02 -0.41
N LEU A 148 10.41 -16.05 -1.72
CA LEU A 148 9.72 -15.02 -2.49
C LEU A 148 8.39 -15.56 -3.03
N PHE A 149 7.40 -14.71 -3.14
CA PHE A 149 6.16 -15.05 -3.83
C PHE A 149 6.27 -14.68 -5.32
N VAL A 150 5.92 -15.62 -6.20
CA VAL A 150 5.97 -15.46 -7.65
C VAL A 150 4.66 -15.93 -8.29
N TYR A 151 4.40 -15.51 -9.53
CA TYR A 151 3.25 -16.00 -10.29
C TYR A 151 3.48 -17.42 -10.78
N ASP A 152 2.46 -18.28 -10.62
CA ASP A 152 2.25 -19.45 -11.45
C ASP A 152 1.43 -19.01 -12.67
N PHE A 153 2.07 -18.72 -13.78
CA PHE A 153 1.41 -18.21 -14.96
C PHE A 153 0.48 -19.23 -15.63
N GLU A 154 0.69 -20.52 -15.43
CA GLU A 154 -0.25 -21.54 -15.91
C GLU A 154 -1.57 -21.48 -15.11
N ALA A 155 -1.49 -21.45 -13.77
CA ALA A 155 -2.65 -21.30 -12.91
C ALA A 155 -3.33 -19.92 -13.09
N PHE A 156 -2.54 -18.87 -13.34
CA PHE A 156 -3.06 -17.53 -13.61
C PHE A 156 -3.86 -17.49 -14.92
N GLU A 157 -3.35 -18.09 -15.98
CA GLU A 157 -4.06 -18.20 -17.26
C GLU A 157 -5.34 -19.02 -17.14
N GLN A 158 -5.32 -20.15 -16.44
CA GLN A 158 -6.50 -20.97 -16.16
C GLN A 158 -7.56 -20.19 -15.35
N SER A 159 -7.13 -19.31 -14.45
CA SER A 159 -8.01 -18.47 -13.67
C SER A 159 -8.67 -17.40 -14.54
N LEU A 160 -7.93 -16.75 -15.44
CA LEU A 160 -8.45 -15.78 -16.40
C LEU A 160 -9.51 -16.39 -17.34
N ALA A 161 -9.33 -17.66 -17.72
CA ALA A 161 -10.26 -18.40 -18.58
C ALA A 161 -11.65 -18.66 -17.95
N GLN A 162 -11.83 -18.37 -16.65
CA GLN A 162 -13.09 -18.53 -15.93
C GLN A 162 -14.08 -17.37 -16.15
N ASP A 163 -13.99 -16.62 -17.21
CA ASP A 163 -14.81 -15.45 -17.50
C ASP A 163 -14.57 -14.28 -16.52
N VAL A 164 -13.32 -14.08 -16.11
CA VAL A 164 -12.88 -12.95 -15.31
C VAL A 164 -13.03 -11.65 -16.12
N LYS A 165 -13.52 -10.59 -15.49
CA LYS A 165 -13.69 -9.26 -16.13
C LYS A 165 -12.65 -8.24 -15.70
N ALA A 166 -12.14 -8.36 -14.48
CA ALA A 166 -11.09 -7.47 -13.97
C ALA A 166 -10.07 -8.26 -13.14
N TYR A 167 -8.83 -7.83 -13.19
CA TYR A 167 -7.75 -8.28 -12.31
C TYR A 167 -7.25 -7.09 -11.48
N ILE A 168 -7.10 -7.26 -10.16
CA ILE A 168 -6.51 -6.25 -9.29
C ILE A 168 -5.07 -6.66 -9.01
N LEU A 169 -4.13 -5.91 -9.59
CA LEU A 169 -2.69 -6.07 -9.38
C LEU A 169 -2.22 -5.20 -8.22
N CYS A 170 -1.38 -5.72 -7.34
CA CYS A 170 -0.63 -4.98 -6.33
C CYS A 170 0.84 -4.83 -6.79
N ASN A 171 1.26 -3.62 -7.12
CA ASN A 171 2.60 -3.36 -7.66
C ASN A 171 3.17 -1.99 -7.22
N PRO A 172 4.10 -1.90 -6.27
CA PRO A 172 4.73 -3.00 -5.52
C PRO A 172 3.77 -3.76 -4.61
N HIS A 173 4.12 -5.00 -4.31
CA HIS A 173 3.25 -5.95 -3.64
C HIS A 173 3.20 -5.75 -2.12
N ASN A 174 2.00 -5.78 -1.55
CA ASN A 174 1.74 -5.80 -0.11
C ASN A 174 0.92 -7.07 0.23
N PRO A 175 1.41 -7.99 1.09
CA PRO A 175 2.35 -7.75 2.20
C PRO A 175 3.83 -8.01 1.90
N GLY A 176 4.19 -8.70 0.83
CA GLY A 176 5.54 -9.21 0.60
C GLY A 176 6.58 -8.16 0.22
N GLY A 177 6.17 -6.96 -0.21
CA GLY A 177 7.09 -5.88 -0.62
C GLY A 177 7.88 -6.18 -1.90
N TYR A 178 7.39 -7.10 -2.73
CA TYR A 178 8.04 -7.46 -4.00
C TYR A 178 7.76 -6.43 -5.07
N VAL A 179 8.70 -6.28 -5.99
CA VAL A 179 8.58 -5.46 -7.19
C VAL A 179 8.61 -6.40 -8.39
N TRP A 180 7.55 -6.37 -9.19
CA TRP A 180 7.47 -7.23 -10.35
C TRP A 180 8.41 -6.73 -11.44
N ASP A 181 9.22 -7.62 -11.98
CA ASP A 181 10.09 -7.30 -13.10
C ASP A 181 9.31 -7.06 -14.40
N GLU A 182 9.97 -6.47 -15.38
CA GLU A 182 9.36 -6.12 -16.66
C GLU A 182 8.79 -7.35 -17.40
N ALA A 183 9.45 -8.51 -17.29
CA ALA A 183 9.01 -9.75 -17.93
C ALA A 183 7.70 -10.25 -17.30
N THR A 184 7.62 -10.26 -15.97
CA THR A 184 6.41 -10.59 -15.22
C THR A 184 5.26 -9.64 -15.56
N LEU A 185 5.51 -8.32 -15.57
CA LEU A 185 4.47 -7.33 -15.89
C LEU A 185 3.96 -7.48 -17.32
N LYS A 186 4.85 -7.70 -18.29
CA LYS A 186 4.46 -7.94 -19.70
C LYS A 186 3.65 -9.22 -19.85
N GLU A 187 3.99 -10.27 -19.13
CA GLU A 187 3.24 -11.53 -19.18
C GLU A 187 1.83 -11.39 -18.59
N ILE A 188 1.69 -10.64 -17.47
CA ILE A 188 0.37 -10.30 -16.91
C ILE A 188 -0.48 -9.55 -17.95
N VAL A 189 0.10 -8.51 -18.58
CA VAL A 189 -0.62 -7.74 -19.61
C VAL A 189 -1.03 -8.62 -20.78
N ARG A 190 -0.12 -9.44 -21.29
CA ARG A 190 -0.36 -10.37 -22.42
C ARG A 190 -1.52 -11.33 -22.13
N LEU A 191 -1.51 -11.95 -20.95
CA LEU A 191 -2.54 -12.90 -20.56
C LEU A 191 -3.89 -12.22 -20.32
N CYS A 192 -3.91 -11.06 -19.64
CA CYS A 192 -5.13 -10.28 -19.47
C CYS A 192 -5.69 -9.80 -20.81
N ALA A 193 -4.85 -9.44 -21.79
CA ALA A 193 -5.27 -9.08 -23.14
C ALA A 193 -5.90 -10.27 -23.87
N LYS A 194 -5.31 -11.45 -23.76
CA LYS A 194 -5.83 -12.67 -24.39
C LYS A 194 -7.26 -13.02 -23.97
N TYR A 195 -7.63 -12.72 -22.72
CA TYR A 195 -8.95 -13.02 -22.16
C TYR A 195 -9.86 -11.79 -21.99
N ASP A 196 -9.48 -10.66 -22.58
CA ASP A 196 -10.21 -9.39 -22.51
C ASP A 196 -10.49 -8.90 -21.08
N VAL A 197 -9.51 -9.06 -20.17
CA VAL A 197 -9.57 -8.67 -18.77
C VAL A 197 -9.01 -7.27 -18.58
N ILE A 198 -9.71 -6.40 -17.84
CA ILE A 198 -9.25 -5.08 -17.41
C ILE A 198 -8.28 -5.25 -16.25
N ILE A 199 -7.19 -4.47 -16.21
CA ILE A 199 -6.24 -4.48 -15.11
C ILE A 199 -6.40 -3.20 -14.29
N ILE A 200 -6.66 -3.35 -12.99
CA ILE A 200 -6.65 -2.28 -12.01
C ILE A 200 -5.35 -2.43 -11.22
N SER A 201 -4.37 -1.57 -11.51
CA SER A 201 -3.04 -1.63 -10.88
C SER A 201 -2.99 -0.69 -9.69
N ASP A 202 -2.92 -1.25 -8.48
CA ASP A 202 -2.67 -0.51 -7.25
C ASP A 202 -1.16 -0.30 -7.11
N GLU A 203 -0.72 0.93 -7.39
CA GLU A 203 0.69 1.33 -7.36
C GLU A 203 0.98 2.35 -6.23
N ILE A 204 0.20 2.31 -5.15
CA ILE A 204 0.34 3.24 -4.02
C ILE A 204 1.70 3.20 -3.33
N HIS A 205 2.46 2.11 -3.48
CA HIS A 205 3.79 1.93 -2.91
C HIS A 205 4.94 2.23 -3.90
N ALA A 206 4.64 2.73 -5.09
CA ALA A 206 5.59 2.93 -6.19
C ALA A 206 6.86 3.72 -5.81
N ASP A 207 6.73 4.73 -4.93
CA ASP A 207 7.84 5.58 -4.53
C ASP A 207 8.72 4.98 -3.41
N LEU A 208 8.24 3.94 -2.74
CA LEU A 208 8.90 3.35 -1.56
C LEU A 208 9.85 2.22 -1.95
N MET A 209 10.76 2.51 -2.87
CA MET A 209 11.73 1.56 -3.39
C MET A 209 12.96 1.51 -2.49
N ILE A 210 13.22 0.33 -1.90
CA ILE A 210 14.36 0.09 -1.02
C ILE A 210 15.58 -0.32 -1.87
N ASN A 211 16.77 -0.02 -1.40
CA ASN A 211 18.04 -0.42 -2.04
C ASN A 211 18.30 0.14 -3.44
N GLY A 212 17.64 1.24 -3.83
CA GLY A 212 17.90 1.91 -5.10
C GLY A 212 17.28 1.26 -6.33
N ASP A 213 16.46 0.23 -6.15
CA ASP A 213 15.64 -0.33 -7.21
C ASP A 213 14.66 0.72 -7.77
N LYS A 214 14.15 0.50 -8.97
CA LYS A 214 13.17 1.38 -9.61
C LYS A 214 11.86 0.65 -9.81
N HIS A 215 10.78 1.31 -9.43
CA HIS A 215 9.44 0.87 -9.78
C HIS A 215 9.21 0.96 -11.30
N ILE A 216 8.54 -0.03 -11.85
CA ILE A 216 8.10 -0.04 -13.25
C ILE A 216 6.57 0.09 -13.24
N PRO A 217 6.00 1.25 -13.61
CA PRO A 217 4.55 1.37 -13.80
C PRO A 217 4.05 0.36 -14.83
N LEU A 218 2.98 -0.37 -14.50
CA LEU A 218 2.43 -1.40 -15.40
C LEU A 218 2.09 -0.81 -16.78
N ALA A 219 1.48 0.39 -16.78
CA ALA A 219 1.08 1.06 -18.02
C ALA A 219 2.26 1.42 -18.92
N LYS A 220 3.46 1.62 -18.36
CA LYS A 220 4.68 1.92 -19.13
C LYS A 220 5.12 0.76 -20.01
N VAL A 221 4.85 -0.48 -19.62
CA VAL A 221 5.27 -1.69 -20.34
C VAL A 221 4.15 -2.35 -21.15
N ALA A 222 2.96 -1.74 -21.12
CA ALA A 222 1.75 -2.32 -21.70
C ALA A 222 1.65 -2.19 -23.24
N GLY A 223 2.44 -1.30 -23.88
CA GLY A 223 2.35 -1.08 -25.31
C GLY A 223 0.92 -0.72 -25.76
N ASP A 224 0.42 -1.43 -26.79
CA ASP A 224 -0.93 -1.19 -27.35
C ASP A 224 -2.06 -1.54 -26.35
N GLU A 225 -1.79 -2.29 -25.31
CA GLU A 225 -2.76 -2.71 -24.30
C GLU A 225 -2.95 -1.68 -23.15
N ILE A 226 -2.29 -0.51 -23.23
CA ILE A 226 -2.37 0.54 -22.21
C ILE A 226 -3.80 0.95 -21.87
N ASN A 227 -4.69 0.91 -22.86
CA ASN A 227 -6.11 1.23 -22.69
C ASN A 227 -6.87 0.22 -21.81
N ARG A 228 -6.28 -0.92 -21.50
CA ARG A 228 -6.83 -1.95 -20.60
C ARG A 228 -6.55 -1.66 -19.12
N ILE A 229 -5.65 -0.72 -18.85
CA ILE A 229 -5.09 -0.47 -17.51
C ILE A 229 -5.72 0.77 -16.90
N VAL A 230 -6.01 0.67 -15.59
CA VAL A 230 -6.25 1.79 -14.69
C VAL A 230 -5.20 1.73 -13.61
N THR A 231 -4.31 2.71 -13.54
CA THR A 231 -3.29 2.81 -12.50
C THR A 231 -3.77 3.69 -11.37
N CYS A 232 -3.78 3.17 -10.13
CA CYS A 232 -4.18 3.88 -8.92
C CYS A 232 -2.95 4.26 -8.10
N MET A 233 -2.77 5.54 -7.81
CA MET A 233 -1.61 6.08 -7.11
C MET A 233 -2.00 7.15 -6.08
N ALA A 234 -1.12 7.41 -5.12
CA ALA A 234 -1.30 8.46 -4.12
C ALA A 234 0.02 8.86 -3.47
N PRO A 235 0.19 10.12 -3.04
CA PRO A 235 1.32 10.55 -2.22
C PRO A 235 1.22 10.06 -0.76
N THR A 236 0.11 9.43 -0.40
CA THR A 236 -0.27 9.18 1.00
C THR A 236 0.61 8.15 1.71
N LYS A 237 1.10 7.14 1.02
CA LYS A 237 2.06 6.18 1.57
C LYS A 237 3.48 6.72 1.51
N THR A 238 3.82 7.39 0.43
CA THR A 238 5.14 7.99 0.21
C THR A 238 5.50 9.01 1.28
N PHE A 239 4.58 9.91 1.61
CA PHE A 239 4.83 11.07 2.48
C PHE A 239 4.05 11.04 3.81
N ASN A 240 3.51 9.88 4.19
CA ASN A 240 2.75 9.71 5.44
C ASN A 240 1.52 10.63 5.54
N LEU A 241 0.72 10.71 4.49
CA LEU A 241 -0.44 11.60 4.35
C LEU A 241 -1.77 10.86 4.31
N ALA A 242 -1.87 9.65 4.87
CA ALA A 242 -3.08 8.81 4.76
C ALA A 242 -4.36 9.52 5.23
N GLY A 243 -4.28 10.36 6.26
CA GLY A 243 -5.41 11.13 6.79
C GLY A 243 -5.88 12.27 5.88
N ILE A 244 -5.09 12.67 4.89
CA ILE A 244 -5.45 13.72 3.90
C ILE A 244 -6.41 13.14 2.85
N GLN A 245 -6.42 11.83 2.65
CA GLN A 245 -7.32 11.14 1.72
C GLN A 245 -7.28 11.70 0.30
N VAL A 246 -6.10 11.76 -0.29
CA VAL A 246 -5.90 12.15 -1.69
C VAL A 246 -5.31 10.99 -2.46
N SER A 247 -5.87 10.71 -3.62
CA SER A 247 -5.36 9.75 -4.61
C SER A 247 -5.77 10.17 -6.02
N TYR A 248 -5.18 9.54 -6.99
CA TYR A 248 -5.54 9.71 -8.39
C TYR A 248 -5.45 8.39 -9.16
N MET A 249 -6.21 8.32 -10.22
CA MET A 249 -6.15 7.26 -11.23
C MET A 249 -5.58 7.83 -12.51
N ILE A 250 -4.73 7.06 -13.20
CA ILE A 250 -4.23 7.39 -14.53
C ILE A 250 -4.91 6.43 -15.52
N VAL A 251 -5.69 6.99 -16.44
CA VAL A 251 -6.56 6.24 -17.36
C VAL A 251 -6.47 6.83 -18.76
N THR A 252 -5.78 6.17 -19.66
CA THR A 252 -5.60 6.63 -21.05
C THR A 252 -6.87 6.50 -21.89
N ASP A 253 -7.66 5.46 -21.68
CA ASP A 253 -8.93 5.23 -22.39
C ASP A 253 -10.01 6.24 -21.98
N LYS A 254 -10.40 7.10 -22.91
CA LYS A 254 -11.43 8.15 -22.69
C LYS A 254 -12.79 7.57 -22.25
N LYS A 255 -13.18 6.39 -22.78
CA LYS A 255 -14.49 5.81 -22.45
C LYS A 255 -14.49 5.31 -20.99
N LYS A 256 -13.39 4.72 -20.54
CA LYS A 256 -13.24 4.29 -19.14
C LYS A 256 -13.19 5.51 -18.20
N ARG A 257 -12.46 6.59 -18.58
CA ARG A 257 -12.46 7.83 -17.80
C ARG A 257 -13.86 8.37 -17.56
N LEU A 258 -14.66 8.51 -18.61
CA LEU A 258 -16.05 9.01 -18.51
C LEU A 258 -16.92 8.13 -17.59
N LYS A 259 -16.74 6.80 -17.62
CA LYS A 259 -17.45 5.91 -16.71
C LYS A 259 -17.01 6.12 -15.26
N LEU A 260 -15.71 6.27 -15.01
CA LEU A 260 -15.16 6.51 -13.70
C LEU A 260 -15.58 7.88 -13.14
N GLU A 261 -15.56 8.92 -13.96
CA GLU A 261 -16.08 10.25 -13.62
C GLU A 261 -17.55 10.18 -13.20
N ALA A 262 -18.37 9.47 -13.96
CA ALA A 262 -19.79 9.31 -13.63
C ALA A 262 -20.00 8.60 -12.27
N ILE A 263 -19.20 7.59 -11.96
CA ILE A 263 -19.24 6.91 -10.66
C ILE A 263 -18.74 7.81 -9.55
N ASN A 264 -17.63 8.56 -9.75
CA ASN A 264 -17.15 9.53 -8.77
C ASN A 264 -18.23 10.58 -8.43
N MET A 265 -18.91 11.10 -9.45
CA MET A 265 -20.02 12.05 -9.25
C MET A 265 -21.20 11.39 -8.50
N ALA A 266 -21.62 10.20 -8.90
CA ALA A 266 -22.74 9.49 -8.29
C ALA A 266 -22.49 9.11 -6.83
N SER A 267 -21.23 8.83 -6.46
CA SER A 267 -20.82 8.49 -5.10
C SER A 267 -20.48 9.71 -4.23
N GLY A 268 -20.64 10.94 -4.76
CA GLY A 268 -20.29 12.18 -4.05
C GLY A 268 -18.76 12.41 -3.91
N GLN A 269 -17.95 11.70 -4.69
CA GLN A 269 -16.48 11.81 -4.65
C GLN A 269 -15.94 12.70 -5.78
N GLY A 270 -16.78 13.51 -6.40
CA GLY A 270 -16.40 14.40 -7.50
C GLY A 270 -15.49 15.56 -7.10
N SER A 271 -15.31 15.79 -5.79
CA SER A 271 -14.37 16.79 -5.28
C SER A 271 -13.57 16.24 -4.10
N LEU A 272 -12.33 16.68 -3.99
CA LEU A 272 -11.46 16.41 -2.84
C LEU A 272 -11.67 17.48 -1.75
N ASN A 273 -11.25 17.17 -0.50
CA ASN A 273 -11.21 18.18 0.54
C ASN A 273 -10.16 19.25 0.20
N THR A 274 -10.33 20.45 0.74
CA THR A 274 -9.51 21.61 0.39
C THR A 274 -8.01 21.45 0.69
N PHE A 275 -7.65 20.62 1.69
CA PHE A 275 -6.25 20.37 2.04
C PHE A 275 -5.58 19.35 1.11
N ALA A 276 -6.36 18.56 0.38
CA ALA A 276 -5.85 17.49 -0.48
C ALA A 276 -4.97 18.02 -1.63
N SER A 277 -5.43 19.07 -2.33
CA SER A 277 -4.67 19.70 -3.43
C SER A 277 -3.37 20.31 -2.92
N VAL A 278 -3.43 21.03 -1.81
CA VAL A 278 -2.29 21.70 -1.20
C VAL A 278 -1.22 20.71 -0.73
N ALA A 279 -1.65 19.64 -0.04
CA ALA A 279 -0.74 18.61 0.44
C ALA A 279 -0.08 17.83 -0.69
N LEU A 280 -0.86 17.45 -1.71
CA LEU A 280 -0.34 16.73 -2.89
C LEU A 280 0.69 17.58 -3.63
N HIS A 281 0.36 18.84 -3.92
CA HIS A 281 1.25 19.76 -4.63
C HIS A 281 2.57 19.94 -3.88
N ALA A 282 2.52 20.29 -2.58
CA ALA A 282 3.73 20.46 -1.77
C ALA A 282 4.55 19.16 -1.65
N ALA A 283 3.89 18.01 -1.55
CA ALA A 283 4.55 16.71 -1.48
C ALA A 283 5.33 16.39 -2.76
N TYR A 284 4.73 16.58 -3.92
CA TYR A 284 5.37 16.23 -5.19
C TYR A 284 6.38 17.28 -5.68
N THR A 285 6.24 18.56 -5.28
CA THR A 285 7.19 19.61 -5.68
C THR A 285 8.41 19.67 -4.76
N GLU A 286 8.24 19.47 -3.45
CA GLU A 286 9.30 19.70 -2.47
C GLU A 286 9.62 18.47 -1.60
N GLY A 287 8.87 17.37 -1.72
CA GLY A 287 9.03 16.18 -0.87
C GLY A 287 10.17 15.24 -1.24
N ALA A 288 10.75 15.34 -2.46
CA ALA A 288 11.77 14.41 -2.92
C ALA A 288 12.97 14.29 -1.98
N PRO A 289 13.59 15.36 -1.46
CA PRO A 289 14.73 15.25 -0.54
C PRO A 289 14.37 14.49 0.75
N TRP A 290 13.15 14.69 1.28
CA TRP A 290 12.68 13.98 2.46
C TRP A 290 12.55 12.47 2.19
N LEU A 291 12.01 12.10 1.02
CA LEU A 291 11.90 10.70 0.62
C LEU A 291 13.27 10.04 0.43
N ASP A 292 14.20 10.77 -0.20
CA ASP A 292 15.55 10.27 -0.47
C ASP A 292 16.38 10.08 0.82
N GLU A 293 16.05 10.80 1.92
CA GLU A 293 16.60 10.56 3.25
C GLU A 293 15.85 9.42 3.99
N LEU A 294 14.53 9.27 3.76
CA LEU A 294 13.71 8.26 4.41
C LEU A 294 14.09 6.85 4.00
N LEU A 295 14.27 6.60 2.70
CA LEU A 295 14.48 5.25 2.16
C LEU A 295 15.71 4.56 2.76
N PRO A 296 16.90 5.19 2.84
CA PRO A 296 18.05 4.59 3.52
C PRO A 296 17.81 4.35 5.02
N TYR A 297 17.04 5.22 5.68
CA TYR A 297 16.72 5.05 7.10
C TYR A 297 15.83 3.82 7.32
N ILE A 298 14.81 3.62 6.48
CA ILE A 298 13.96 2.43 6.51
C ILE A 298 14.77 1.17 6.20
N SER A 299 15.67 1.22 5.20
CA SER A 299 16.56 0.10 4.87
C SER A 299 17.40 -0.33 6.08
N ALA A 300 18.00 0.62 6.79
CA ALA A 300 18.78 0.34 8.00
C ALA A 300 17.91 -0.29 9.11
N ASN A 301 16.67 0.18 9.29
CA ASN A 301 15.72 -0.42 10.21
C ASN A 301 15.41 -1.89 9.85
N MET A 302 15.21 -2.18 8.55
CA MET A 302 14.94 -3.53 8.06
C MET A 302 16.12 -4.47 8.27
N ASP A 303 17.33 -4.01 7.95
CA ASP A 303 18.56 -4.79 8.13
C ASP A 303 18.78 -5.16 9.62
N TYR A 304 18.50 -4.22 10.52
CA TYR A 304 18.56 -4.47 11.96
C TYR A 304 17.53 -5.51 12.38
N VAL A 305 16.27 -5.37 11.97
CA VAL A 305 15.22 -6.35 12.32
C VAL A 305 15.58 -7.74 11.81
N LYS A 306 16.04 -7.86 10.56
CA LYS A 306 16.45 -9.14 9.98
C LYS A 306 17.58 -9.76 10.80
N THR A 307 18.65 -9.00 11.03
CA THR A 307 19.84 -9.46 11.77
C THR A 307 19.47 -9.98 13.17
N GLU A 308 18.58 -9.28 13.85
CA GLU A 308 18.22 -9.58 15.22
C GLU A 308 17.15 -10.70 15.34
N LEU A 309 16.16 -10.73 14.47
CA LEU A 309 15.09 -11.74 14.57
C LEU A 309 15.53 -13.10 14.03
N GLU A 310 16.41 -13.16 13.04
CA GLU A 310 16.95 -14.43 12.52
C GLU A 310 17.92 -15.15 13.49
N GLN A 311 18.29 -14.51 14.62
CA GLN A 311 18.94 -15.20 15.74
C GLN A 311 17.99 -16.15 16.47
N ILE A 312 16.68 -16.00 16.30
CA ILE A 312 15.67 -16.91 16.88
C ILE A 312 15.51 -18.11 15.93
N PRO A 313 15.81 -19.33 16.36
CA PRO A 313 15.65 -20.52 15.54
C PRO A 313 14.20 -20.64 15.06
N GLY A 314 14.01 -20.83 13.75
CA GLY A 314 12.70 -20.98 13.13
C GLY A 314 12.03 -19.65 12.71
N ILE A 315 12.71 -18.51 12.89
CA ILE A 315 12.27 -17.22 12.33
C ILE A 315 13.11 -16.89 11.09
N ARG A 316 12.45 -16.47 10.02
CA ARG A 316 13.08 -15.93 8.82
C ARG A 316 12.46 -14.58 8.47
N VAL A 317 13.28 -13.66 8.00
CA VAL A 317 12.86 -12.31 7.64
C VAL A 317 13.25 -12.02 6.20
N THR A 318 12.27 -11.80 5.34
CA THR A 318 12.51 -11.34 3.97
C THR A 318 12.58 -9.82 3.95
N ILE A 319 13.72 -9.26 3.52
CA ILE A 319 13.84 -7.83 3.25
C ILE A 319 13.04 -7.50 1.99
N PRO A 320 12.06 -6.62 2.07
CA PRO A 320 11.26 -6.24 0.91
C PRO A 320 12.06 -5.33 -0.04
N GLN A 321 11.76 -5.40 -1.34
CA GLN A 321 12.31 -4.48 -2.35
C GLN A 321 11.63 -3.10 -2.29
N SER A 322 10.41 -3.06 -1.78
CA SER A 322 9.58 -1.87 -1.64
C SER A 322 8.76 -1.91 -0.35
N THR A 323 8.16 -0.81 0.00
CA THR A 323 7.37 -0.59 1.20
C THR A 323 8.24 -0.36 2.46
N TYR A 324 7.61 -0.25 3.60
CA TYR A 324 8.23 -0.22 4.94
C TYR A 324 7.67 -1.34 5.83
N LEU A 325 7.23 -2.44 5.19
CA LEU A 325 6.53 -3.55 5.81
C LEU A 325 7.36 -4.80 5.66
N ILE A 326 7.81 -5.36 6.77
CA ILE A 326 8.57 -6.60 6.80
C ILE A 326 7.60 -7.78 6.91
N TRP A 327 7.89 -8.84 6.16
CA TRP A 327 7.18 -10.11 6.21
C TRP A 327 8.03 -11.15 6.95
N ILE A 328 7.55 -11.61 8.12
CA ILE A 328 8.26 -12.49 9.05
C ILE A 328 7.65 -13.88 8.95
N ASP A 329 8.43 -14.86 8.54
CA ASP A 329 8.07 -16.27 8.48
C ASP A 329 8.38 -16.94 9.84
N TYR A 330 7.36 -17.57 10.45
CA TYR A 330 7.47 -18.32 11.69
C TYR A 330 7.01 -19.78 11.56
N ARG A 331 6.84 -20.29 10.34
CA ARG A 331 6.29 -21.62 10.07
C ARG A 331 7.11 -22.75 10.73
N GLU A 332 8.43 -22.59 10.82
CA GLU A 332 9.30 -23.57 11.48
C GLU A 332 9.08 -23.69 13.00
N LEU A 333 8.44 -22.70 13.62
CA LEU A 333 8.08 -22.77 15.05
C LEU A 333 6.91 -23.72 15.32
N ALA A 334 6.16 -24.13 14.28
CA ALA A 334 4.97 -24.97 14.39
C ALA A 334 3.92 -24.45 15.40
N LEU A 335 3.81 -23.13 15.55
CA LEU A 335 2.84 -22.46 16.39
C LEU A 335 1.60 -22.06 15.58
N GLU A 336 0.43 -22.24 16.18
CA GLU A 336 -0.81 -21.70 15.61
C GLU A 336 -0.81 -20.17 15.64
N GLU A 337 -1.39 -19.51 14.62
CA GLU A 337 -1.44 -18.05 14.53
C GLU A 337 -2.02 -17.40 15.79
N LYS A 338 -3.10 -17.96 16.33
CA LYS A 338 -3.73 -17.45 17.55
C LYS A 338 -2.75 -17.49 18.74
N GLU A 339 -1.95 -18.52 18.82
CA GLU A 339 -0.97 -18.66 19.93
C GLU A 339 0.14 -17.62 19.82
N ILE A 340 0.74 -17.45 18.64
CA ILE A 340 1.79 -16.44 18.45
C ILE A 340 1.27 -15.02 18.65
N MET A 341 0.07 -14.73 18.18
CA MET A 341 -0.56 -13.42 18.39
C MET A 341 -0.83 -13.15 19.87
N ASN A 342 -1.32 -14.13 20.63
CA ASN A 342 -1.51 -13.99 22.08
C ASN A 342 -0.17 -13.74 22.78
N ARG A 343 0.88 -14.52 22.48
CA ARG A 343 2.20 -14.33 23.07
C ARG A 343 2.77 -12.94 22.77
N LEU A 344 2.62 -12.46 21.54
CA LEU A 344 3.05 -11.11 21.14
C LEU A 344 2.32 -10.03 21.94
N LEU A 345 1.03 -10.14 22.14
CA LEU A 345 0.24 -9.15 22.87
C LEU A 345 0.45 -9.24 24.39
N GLU A 346 0.48 -10.44 24.97
CA GLU A 346 0.51 -10.64 26.40
C GLU A 346 1.93 -10.59 27.00
N ILE A 347 2.90 -11.24 26.34
CA ILE A 347 4.29 -11.33 26.80
C ILE A 347 5.14 -10.24 26.18
N GLY A 348 5.10 -10.15 24.84
CA GLY A 348 5.87 -9.18 24.05
C GLY A 348 5.39 -7.76 24.23
N LYS A 349 4.10 -7.54 24.51
CA LYS A 349 3.48 -6.22 24.48
C LYS A 349 3.71 -5.53 23.14
N LEU A 350 3.54 -6.28 22.04
CA LEU A 350 3.80 -5.89 20.68
C LEU A 350 2.60 -6.26 19.78
N ALA A 351 2.06 -5.30 19.05
CA ALA A 351 0.98 -5.53 18.11
C ALA A 351 1.52 -5.58 16.68
N LEU A 352 1.39 -6.76 16.04
CA LEU A 352 1.72 -7.01 14.63
C LEU A 352 0.46 -7.44 13.86
N GLU A 353 0.50 -7.47 12.54
CA GLU A 353 -0.59 -8.04 11.75
C GLU A 353 -0.37 -9.53 11.46
N PRO A 354 -1.40 -10.38 11.70
CA PRO A 354 -1.34 -11.80 11.33
C PRO A 354 -1.39 -11.95 9.80
N GLY A 355 -0.66 -12.95 9.30
CA GLY A 355 -0.55 -13.16 7.86
C GLY A 355 -1.83 -13.64 7.20
N THR A 356 -2.68 -14.40 7.90
CA THR A 356 -3.98 -14.87 7.36
C THR A 356 -4.94 -13.73 6.99
N LYS A 357 -4.70 -12.52 7.50
CA LYS A 357 -5.43 -11.32 7.07
C LYS A 357 -5.27 -11.03 5.58
N TYR A 358 -4.18 -11.53 4.97
CA TYR A 358 -3.84 -11.33 3.55
C TYR A 358 -4.26 -12.51 2.65
N GLY A 359 -4.95 -13.49 3.19
CA GLY A 359 -5.34 -14.75 2.59
C GLY A 359 -4.76 -15.94 3.35
N GLU A 360 -5.27 -17.15 3.10
CA GLU A 360 -4.77 -18.35 3.75
C GLU A 360 -3.29 -18.62 3.44
N GLU A 361 -2.82 -18.14 2.31
CA GLU A 361 -1.41 -18.18 1.87
C GLU A 361 -0.47 -17.39 2.79
N GLY A 362 -1.01 -16.46 3.58
CA GLY A 362 -0.27 -15.74 4.62
C GLY A 362 -0.16 -16.49 5.95
N ARG A 363 -0.73 -17.69 6.08
CA ARG A 363 -0.61 -18.49 7.30
C ARG A 363 0.84 -18.83 7.62
N GLY A 364 1.24 -18.59 8.86
CA GLY A 364 2.62 -18.78 9.29
C GLY A 364 3.51 -17.57 9.09
N PHE A 365 2.92 -16.42 8.75
CA PHE A 365 3.62 -15.16 8.61
C PHE A 365 3.04 -14.07 9.52
N LEU A 366 3.87 -13.07 9.80
CA LEU A 366 3.48 -11.81 10.47
C LEU A 366 3.96 -10.64 9.64
N ARG A 367 3.20 -9.53 9.62
CA ARG A 367 3.65 -8.29 9.01
C ARG A 367 3.99 -7.25 10.08
N MET A 368 5.22 -6.71 10.01
CA MET A 368 5.73 -5.67 10.89
C MET A 368 5.98 -4.38 10.09
N ASN A 369 5.48 -3.26 10.60
CA ASN A 369 5.79 -1.92 10.09
C ASN A 369 7.04 -1.37 10.80
N VAL A 370 8.07 -1.02 10.03
CA VAL A 370 9.35 -0.48 10.55
C VAL A 370 9.57 1.01 10.24
N ALA A 371 8.53 1.71 9.75
CA ALA A 371 8.59 3.15 9.52
C ALA A 371 8.37 3.93 10.82
N CYS A 372 9.31 3.80 11.74
CA CYS A 372 9.39 4.49 13.02
C CYS A 372 10.86 4.72 13.38
N SER A 373 11.13 5.48 14.45
CA SER A 373 12.51 5.75 14.88
C SER A 373 13.27 4.45 15.18
N PHE A 374 14.59 4.48 14.99
CA PHE A 374 15.43 3.32 15.23
C PHE A 374 15.31 2.80 16.67
N ASP A 375 15.13 3.69 17.66
CA ASP A 375 14.89 3.29 19.06
C ASP A 375 13.55 2.56 19.21
N THR A 376 12.51 2.96 18.48
CA THR A 376 11.23 2.25 18.45
C THR A 376 11.38 0.87 17.81
N VAL A 377 12.17 0.75 16.72
CA VAL A 377 12.46 -0.55 16.08
C VAL A 377 13.21 -1.46 17.06
N LYS A 378 14.22 -0.94 17.78
CA LYS A 378 14.92 -1.71 18.82
C LYS A 378 13.98 -2.23 19.90
N ASP A 379 13.11 -1.36 20.43
CA ASP A 379 12.10 -1.77 21.43
C ASP A 379 11.18 -2.86 20.86
N GLY A 380 10.73 -2.72 19.61
CA GLY A 380 9.90 -3.73 18.95
C GLY A 380 10.60 -5.08 18.80
N VAL A 381 11.87 -5.09 18.42
CA VAL A 381 12.71 -6.30 18.32
C VAL A 381 12.90 -6.97 19.69
N GLU A 382 13.22 -6.20 20.72
CA GLU A 382 13.37 -6.74 22.08
C GLU A 382 12.06 -7.34 22.60
N ARG A 383 10.93 -6.70 22.34
CA ARG A 383 9.60 -7.21 22.67
C ARG A 383 9.28 -8.50 21.92
N PHE A 384 9.64 -8.59 20.65
CA PHE A 384 9.50 -9.82 19.86
C PHE A 384 10.34 -10.95 20.44
N LYS A 385 11.64 -10.69 20.74
CA LYS A 385 12.55 -11.68 21.33
C LYS A 385 12.04 -12.24 22.67
N LYS A 386 11.42 -11.44 23.52
CA LYS A 386 10.85 -11.89 24.82
C LYS A 386 9.82 -13.01 24.65
N VAL A 387 9.14 -13.08 23.51
CA VAL A 387 8.13 -14.12 23.21
C VAL A 387 8.77 -15.51 23.10
N PHE A 388 10.05 -15.56 22.72
CA PHE A 388 10.79 -16.80 22.42
C PHE A 388 11.95 -17.05 23.38
N ALA A 389 12.14 -16.22 24.40
CA ALA A 389 13.22 -16.34 25.39
C ALA A 389 13.01 -17.43 26.47
N GLN A 390 12.05 -18.36 26.25
CA GLN A 390 11.71 -19.42 27.20
C GLN A 390 12.13 -20.79 26.69
#